data_6f11864d5e114a436e0002b4897e8df4
#
_entry.id   6f11864d5e114a436e0002b4897e8df4
#
_cell.length_a   1.000
_cell.length_b   1.000
_cell.length_c   1.000
_cell.angle_alpha   90.00
_cell.angle_beta   90.00
_cell.angle_gamma   90.00
#
_symmetry.space_group_name_H-M   'P 1'
#
loop_
_entity.id
_entity.type
_entity.pdbx_description
1 polymer ?
#
loop_
_entity_poly.entity_id
_entity_poly.type
_entity_poly.pdbx_seq_one_letter_code
_entity_poly.pdbx_strand_id
1 'polypeptide(L)'
;MAESLLIDVIVSLPLNKSYTYKTPKSLKIGSIVKVPFGHNNEKINAVTISNGYKKKTNYLVKNISSIENEIGIFSSKQIKFFKWISEYYLISLPKIFHSIIPKNILNIVSSEDHLINNNILSSQNYKTKLIVEFSDNYLKYLRKEIKFDKKNNFQYLILAPNILGSFEIFYSLKKIYKEKCSLYNSKISDKEKQKIWKNVFKSNNNIIVGVKSAIFLPFNFISKIIVIDEHDHLYKESDRILR
;
A
#
# COMPACT_ATOMS: atom_id res chain seq x y z
N MET A 1 -13.88 -22.26 -29.07
CA MET A 1 -12.70 -21.53 -28.56
C MET A 1 -12.35 -22.10 -27.20
N ALA A 2 -11.07 -22.39 -26.97
CA ALA A 2 -10.60 -22.91 -25.69
C ALA A 2 -10.76 -21.84 -24.59
N GLU A 3 -11.17 -22.27 -23.39
CA GLU A 3 -11.19 -21.41 -22.22
C GLU A 3 -9.77 -21.00 -21.86
N SER A 4 -9.52 -19.69 -21.80
CA SER A 4 -8.23 -19.14 -21.40
C SER A 4 -8.32 -18.65 -19.95
N LEU A 5 -7.24 -18.87 -19.19
CA LEU A 5 -7.11 -18.28 -17.87
C LEU A 5 -6.74 -16.80 -18.01
N LEU A 6 -7.56 -15.91 -17.47
CA LEU A 6 -7.45 -14.47 -17.61
C LEU A 6 -7.14 -13.82 -16.26
N ILE A 7 -6.44 -12.70 -16.28
CA ILE A 7 -6.21 -11.82 -15.12
C ILE A 7 -6.46 -10.37 -15.50
N ASP A 8 -6.95 -9.58 -14.56
CA ASP A 8 -7.07 -8.14 -14.68
C ASP A 8 -5.90 -7.47 -13.97
N VAL A 9 -5.31 -6.47 -14.64
CA VAL A 9 -4.13 -5.76 -14.16
C VAL A 9 -4.29 -4.25 -14.27
N ILE A 10 -3.59 -3.52 -13.41
CA ILE A 10 -3.33 -2.09 -13.53
C ILE A 10 -1.89 -1.93 -14.01
N VAL A 11 -1.74 -1.30 -15.16
CA VAL A 11 -0.41 -1.00 -15.74
C VAL A 11 0.24 0.19 -15.04
N SER A 12 1.58 0.26 -15.07
CA SER A 12 2.36 1.34 -14.42
C SER A 12 2.30 2.69 -15.15
N LEU A 13 1.31 2.90 -16.00
CA LEU A 13 1.05 4.14 -16.72
C LEU A 13 -0.19 4.87 -16.15
N PRO A 14 -0.25 6.21 -16.19
CA PRO A 14 -1.34 7.00 -15.62
C PRO A 14 -2.62 6.92 -16.46
N LEU A 15 -3.16 5.71 -16.59
CA LEU A 15 -4.37 5.41 -17.34
C LEU A 15 -5.56 5.25 -16.40
N ASN A 16 -6.77 5.38 -16.95
CA ASN A 16 -8.01 5.33 -16.17
C ASN A 16 -8.67 3.95 -16.16
N LYS A 17 -8.09 2.96 -16.86
CA LYS A 17 -8.69 1.63 -17.05
C LYS A 17 -7.73 0.53 -16.58
N SER A 18 -8.30 -0.58 -16.11
CA SER A 18 -7.62 -1.86 -15.98
C SER A 18 -7.66 -2.62 -17.31
N TYR A 19 -6.76 -3.57 -17.47
CA TYR A 19 -6.61 -4.35 -18.71
C TYR A 19 -6.60 -5.83 -18.38
N THR A 20 -7.16 -6.63 -19.29
CA THR A 20 -7.22 -8.10 -19.14
C THR A 20 -6.16 -8.74 -20.00
N TYR A 21 -5.43 -9.72 -19.44
CA TYR A 21 -4.42 -10.52 -20.12
C TYR A 21 -4.63 -12.00 -19.85
N LYS A 22 -4.11 -12.85 -20.77
CA LYS A 22 -4.01 -14.28 -20.55
C LYS A 22 -2.80 -14.59 -19.66
N THR A 23 -2.97 -15.54 -18.75
CA THR A 23 -1.92 -16.02 -17.85
C THR A 23 -1.77 -17.53 -17.96
N PRO A 24 -0.55 -18.09 -17.83
CA PRO A 24 -0.34 -19.53 -17.85
C PRO A 24 -0.82 -20.22 -16.57
N LYS A 25 -0.91 -19.47 -15.45
CA LYS A 25 -1.33 -19.99 -14.15
C LYS A 25 -2.12 -18.94 -13.37
N SER A 26 -2.83 -19.39 -12.33
CA SER A 26 -3.46 -18.47 -11.38
C SER A 26 -2.41 -17.70 -10.60
N LEU A 27 -2.61 -16.39 -10.46
CA LEU A 27 -1.72 -15.49 -9.71
C LEU A 27 -2.47 -14.91 -8.51
N LYS A 28 -1.73 -14.59 -7.46
CA LYS A 28 -2.28 -13.87 -6.31
C LYS A 28 -2.59 -12.43 -6.70
N ILE A 29 -3.63 -11.87 -6.12
CA ILE A 29 -3.90 -10.43 -6.21
C ILE A 29 -2.70 -9.66 -5.65
N GLY A 30 -2.28 -8.61 -6.36
CA GLY A 30 -1.11 -7.80 -6.00
C GLY A 30 0.21 -8.29 -6.60
N SER A 31 0.24 -9.43 -7.32
CA SER A 31 1.44 -9.90 -8.04
C SER A 31 1.90 -8.89 -9.08
N ILE A 32 3.21 -8.84 -9.33
CA ILE A 32 3.77 -8.00 -10.40
C ILE A 32 4.01 -8.86 -11.63
N VAL A 33 3.51 -8.40 -12.76
CA VAL A 33 3.70 -9.01 -14.07
C VAL A 33 4.20 -7.99 -15.07
N LYS A 34 4.91 -8.43 -16.09
CA LYS A 34 5.17 -7.62 -17.29
C LYS A 34 4.16 -7.96 -18.36
N VAL A 35 3.60 -6.92 -18.96
CA VAL A 35 2.59 -7.05 -20.00
C VAL A 35 2.97 -6.27 -21.25
N PRO A 36 2.67 -6.78 -22.47
CA PRO A 36 2.85 -6.04 -23.69
C PRO A 36 1.78 -4.96 -23.81
N PHE A 37 2.18 -3.70 -23.91
CA PHE A 37 1.26 -2.56 -23.94
C PHE A 37 1.54 -1.62 -25.13
N GLY A 38 0.48 -0.93 -25.59
CA GLY A 38 0.55 -0.01 -26.73
C GLY A 38 0.68 -0.71 -28.08
N HIS A 39 0.94 0.10 -29.12
CA HIS A 39 1.09 -0.40 -30.49
C HIS A 39 2.39 -1.20 -30.67
N ASN A 40 3.47 -0.77 -30.02
CA ASN A 40 4.81 -1.40 -30.14
C ASN A 40 4.97 -2.59 -29.18
N ASN A 41 3.95 -3.00 -28.44
CA ASN A 41 4.01 -4.06 -27.46
C ASN A 41 5.16 -3.89 -26.43
N GLU A 42 5.40 -2.65 -25.98
CA GLU A 42 6.39 -2.39 -24.94
C GLU A 42 6.06 -3.18 -23.67
N LYS A 43 7.09 -3.81 -23.09
CA LYS A 43 6.92 -4.58 -21.87
C LYS A 43 6.93 -3.65 -20.68
N ILE A 44 5.77 -3.44 -20.07
CA ILE A 44 5.60 -2.58 -18.88
C ILE A 44 5.17 -3.41 -17.68
N ASN A 45 5.55 -2.94 -16.49
CA ASN A 45 5.12 -3.55 -15.24
C ASN A 45 3.65 -3.25 -14.96
N ALA A 46 2.96 -4.24 -14.40
CA ALA A 46 1.58 -4.14 -14.03
C ALA A 46 1.32 -4.92 -12.73
N VAL A 47 0.30 -4.52 -11.98
CA VAL A 47 -0.14 -5.17 -10.74
C VAL A 47 -1.44 -5.89 -10.97
N THR A 48 -1.54 -7.16 -10.57
CA THR A 48 -2.77 -7.95 -10.69
C THR A 48 -3.81 -7.49 -9.67
N ILE A 49 -5.05 -7.33 -10.10
CA ILE A 49 -6.20 -6.93 -9.26
C ILE A 49 -7.31 -7.98 -9.20
N SER A 50 -7.10 -9.09 -9.89
CA SER A 50 -7.93 -10.31 -9.82
C SER A 50 -7.05 -11.55 -9.72
N ASN A 51 -7.60 -12.62 -9.20
CA ASN A 51 -7.03 -13.96 -9.39
C ASN A 51 -7.32 -14.44 -10.81
N GLY A 52 -6.62 -15.49 -11.26
CA GLY A 52 -6.92 -16.11 -12.54
C GLY A 52 -8.36 -16.62 -12.60
N TYR A 53 -9.09 -16.28 -13.66
CA TYR A 53 -10.45 -16.73 -13.92
C TYR A 53 -10.61 -17.22 -15.36
N LYS A 54 -11.50 -18.18 -15.57
CA LYS A 54 -11.80 -18.71 -16.91
C LYS A 54 -12.94 -17.92 -17.54
N LYS A 55 -12.74 -17.43 -18.75
CA LYS A 55 -13.77 -16.73 -19.53
C LYS A 55 -13.53 -16.94 -21.03
N LYS A 56 -14.60 -17.17 -21.77
CA LYS A 56 -14.58 -17.08 -23.24
C LYS A 56 -14.61 -15.62 -23.65
N THR A 57 -13.73 -15.20 -24.52
CA THR A 57 -13.67 -13.82 -25.04
C THR A 57 -13.89 -13.85 -26.56
N ASN A 58 -14.65 -12.89 -27.04
CA ASN A 58 -14.92 -12.71 -28.48
C ASN A 58 -13.86 -11.82 -29.18
N TYR A 59 -12.81 -11.42 -28.44
CA TYR A 59 -11.73 -10.59 -28.91
C TYR A 59 -10.38 -11.20 -28.52
N LEU A 60 -9.33 -10.77 -29.23
CA LEU A 60 -7.97 -11.24 -28.99
C LEU A 60 -7.45 -10.65 -27.68
N VAL A 61 -7.16 -11.50 -26.70
CA VAL A 61 -6.49 -11.13 -25.45
C VAL A 61 -5.02 -11.50 -25.55
N LYS A 62 -4.13 -10.55 -25.29
CA LYS A 62 -2.67 -10.78 -25.28
C LYS A 62 -2.26 -11.57 -24.04
N ASN A 63 -1.15 -12.31 -24.16
CA ASN A 63 -0.53 -12.99 -23.03
C ASN A 63 0.29 -11.99 -22.18
N ILE A 64 0.43 -12.26 -20.88
CA ILE A 64 1.49 -11.62 -20.08
C ILE A 64 2.86 -12.00 -20.66
N SER A 65 3.84 -11.10 -20.53
CA SER A 65 5.21 -11.37 -21.01
C SER A 65 6.01 -12.19 -19.99
N SER A 66 5.90 -11.86 -18.71
CA SER A 66 6.57 -12.55 -17.60
C SER A 66 5.88 -12.28 -16.27
N ILE A 67 6.15 -13.12 -15.29
CA ILE A 67 5.76 -12.95 -13.90
C ILE A 67 7.01 -12.52 -13.13
N GLU A 68 6.98 -11.31 -12.59
CA GLU A 68 8.14 -10.70 -11.91
C GLU A 68 8.12 -10.97 -10.39
N ASN A 69 6.92 -10.97 -9.79
CA ASN A 69 6.77 -11.24 -8.37
C ASN A 69 5.38 -11.85 -8.11
N GLU A 70 5.36 -13.08 -7.58
CA GLU A 70 4.12 -13.83 -7.30
C GLU A 70 3.57 -13.58 -5.90
N ILE A 71 4.37 -13.04 -4.99
CA ILE A 71 3.97 -12.85 -3.59
C ILE A 71 2.92 -11.77 -3.47
N GLY A 72 3.00 -10.78 -4.34
CA GLY A 72 2.14 -9.60 -4.36
C GLY A 72 2.66 -8.47 -3.47
N ILE A 73 2.60 -7.26 -4.00
CA ILE A 73 3.00 -6.03 -3.28
C ILE A 73 1.86 -5.46 -2.45
N PHE A 74 0.65 -5.90 -2.69
CA PHE A 74 -0.54 -5.57 -1.93
C PHE A 74 -1.31 -6.85 -1.60
N SER A 75 -1.81 -6.93 -0.38
CA SER A 75 -2.73 -7.99 0.01
C SER A 75 -4.10 -7.83 -0.64
N SER A 76 -4.86 -8.91 -0.73
CA SER A 76 -6.25 -8.86 -1.21
C SER A 76 -7.13 -7.91 -0.39
N LYS A 77 -6.87 -7.76 0.93
CA LYS A 77 -7.56 -6.79 1.80
C LYS A 77 -7.26 -5.34 1.39
N GLN A 78 -6.00 -5.02 1.07
CA GLN A 78 -5.62 -3.69 0.58
C GLN A 78 -6.24 -3.38 -0.78
N ILE A 79 -6.27 -4.34 -1.71
CA ILE A 79 -6.94 -4.16 -3.00
C ILE A 79 -8.45 -3.93 -2.82
N LYS A 80 -9.11 -4.67 -1.90
CA LYS A 80 -10.52 -4.43 -1.56
C LYS A 80 -10.72 -3.02 -1.00
N PHE A 81 -9.82 -2.55 -0.14
CA PHE A 81 -9.85 -1.19 0.41
C PHE A 81 -9.71 -0.14 -0.70
N PHE A 82 -8.80 -0.33 -1.66
CA PHE A 82 -8.64 0.59 -2.80
C PHE A 82 -9.86 0.58 -3.73
N LYS A 83 -10.49 -0.58 -3.94
CA LYS A 83 -11.76 -0.68 -4.68
C LYS A 83 -12.88 0.09 -3.97
N TRP A 84 -12.99 -0.07 -2.65
CA TRP A 84 -13.94 0.69 -1.85
C TRP A 84 -13.72 2.20 -1.96
N ILE A 85 -12.47 2.69 -1.88
CA ILE A 85 -12.14 4.10 -2.10
C ILE A 85 -12.58 4.54 -3.51
N SER A 86 -12.29 3.72 -4.53
CA SER A 86 -12.67 3.99 -5.92
C SER A 86 -14.18 4.21 -6.07
N GLU A 87 -14.98 3.35 -5.45
CA GLU A 87 -16.43 3.42 -5.47
C GLU A 87 -16.97 4.61 -4.66
N TYR A 88 -16.46 4.80 -3.44
CA TYR A 88 -16.91 5.86 -2.54
C TYR A 88 -16.63 7.27 -3.07
N TYR A 89 -15.47 7.48 -3.66
CA TYR A 89 -15.07 8.80 -4.19
C TYR A 89 -15.26 8.95 -5.70
N LEU A 90 -15.82 7.96 -6.39
CA LEU A 90 -16.04 7.95 -7.83
C LEU A 90 -14.76 8.21 -8.64
N ILE A 91 -13.63 7.72 -8.17
CA ILE A 91 -12.32 7.83 -8.80
C ILE A 91 -11.91 6.45 -9.33
N SER A 92 -11.41 6.39 -10.58
CA SER A 92 -10.99 5.09 -11.13
C SER A 92 -9.87 4.45 -10.30
N LEU A 93 -9.96 3.14 -10.10
CA LEU A 93 -8.96 2.38 -9.34
C LEU A 93 -7.52 2.57 -9.84
N PRO A 94 -7.22 2.62 -11.16
CA PRO A 94 -5.89 2.95 -11.65
C PRO A 94 -5.39 4.33 -11.21
N LYS A 95 -6.24 5.36 -11.17
CA LYS A 95 -5.85 6.68 -10.66
C LYS A 95 -5.42 6.62 -9.19
N ILE A 96 -6.15 5.85 -8.36
CA ILE A 96 -5.78 5.62 -6.97
C ILE A 96 -4.39 5.00 -6.92
N PHE A 97 -4.16 3.91 -7.64
CA PHE A 97 -2.87 3.23 -7.68
C PHE A 97 -1.72 4.18 -8.05
N HIS A 98 -1.89 5.00 -9.09
CA HIS A 98 -0.86 5.95 -9.52
C HIS A 98 -0.54 7.04 -8.50
N SER A 99 -1.53 7.42 -7.69
CA SER A 99 -1.31 8.44 -6.64
C SER A 99 -0.63 7.89 -5.39
N ILE A 100 -0.79 6.60 -5.09
CA ILE A 100 -0.26 5.97 -3.87
C ILE A 100 1.06 5.23 -4.09
N ILE A 101 1.32 4.73 -5.29
CA ILE A 101 2.54 3.99 -5.61
C ILE A 101 3.66 4.97 -5.96
N PRO A 102 4.79 4.99 -5.23
CA PRO A 102 5.93 5.81 -5.61
C PRO A 102 6.46 5.44 -7.00
N LYS A 103 6.94 6.44 -7.74
CA LYS A 103 7.53 6.23 -9.07
C LYS A 103 8.60 5.12 -9.02
N ASN A 104 8.62 4.28 -10.03
CA ASN A 104 9.59 3.19 -10.20
C ASN A 104 9.61 2.10 -9.11
N ILE A 105 8.72 2.14 -8.13
CA ILE A 105 8.74 1.13 -7.05
C ILE A 105 8.50 -0.29 -7.59
N LEU A 106 7.67 -0.45 -8.61
CA LEU A 106 7.40 -1.74 -9.23
C LEU A 106 8.66 -2.36 -9.86
N ASN A 107 9.55 -1.53 -10.42
CA ASN A 107 10.83 -1.99 -10.94
C ASN A 107 11.79 -2.42 -9.83
N ILE A 108 11.76 -1.71 -8.70
CA ILE A 108 12.62 -1.99 -7.54
C ILE A 108 12.20 -3.28 -6.85
N VAL A 109 10.90 -3.47 -6.66
CA VAL A 109 10.37 -4.64 -5.94
C VAL A 109 10.40 -5.91 -6.80
N SER A 110 10.28 -5.78 -8.13
CA SER A 110 10.39 -6.93 -9.05
C SER A 110 11.80 -7.53 -9.09
N SER A 111 12.83 -6.72 -8.85
CA SER A 111 14.24 -7.16 -8.89
C SER A 111 14.76 -7.76 -7.58
N GLU A 112 13.97 -7.73 -6.50
CA GLU A 112 14.40 -8.20 -5.19
C GLU A 112 13.75 -9.51 -4.78
N ASP A 113 14.60 -10.50 -4.43
CA ASP A 113 14.19 -11.84 -4.01
C ASP A 113 13.32 -11.88 -2.74
N HIS A 114 12.26 -12.55 -2.81
CA HIS A 114 11.53 -13.61 -2.09
C HIS A 114 11.69 -13.73 -0.56
N LEU A 115 11.83 -12.67 0.23
CA LEU A 115 11.85 -12.79 1.69
C LEU A 115 10.65 -12.11 2.35
N ILE A 116 9.44 -12.56 2.02
CA ILE A 116 8.28 -12.25 2.84
C ILE A 116 7.75 -13.57 3.39
N ASN A 117 8.02 -13.79 4.66
CA ASN A 117 7.30 -14.80 5.42
C ASN A 117 5.82 -14.42 5.42
N ASN A 118 5.03 -15.13 4.60
CA ASN A 118 3.59 -15.03 4.53
C ASN A 118 2.90 -15.63 5.77
N ASN A 119 3.39 -15.34 6.96
CA ASN A 119 2.62 -15.55 8.17
C ASN A 119 1.60 -14.40 8.25
N ILE A 120 0.58 -14.48 7.40
CA ILE A 120 -0.65 -13.72 7.54
C ILE A 120 -1.22 -14.13 8.89
N LEU A 121 -1.05 -13.26 9.90
CA LEU A 121 -1.75 -13.42 11.15
C LEU A 121 -3.23 -13.52 10.81
N SER A 122 -3.81 -14.70 11.10
CA SER A 122 -5.22 -14.99 11.04
C SER A 122 -6.02 -13.83 11.61
N SER A 123 -7.12 -13.48 10.96
CA SER A 123 -8.15 -12.49 11.30
C SER A 123 -8.06 -11.92 12.72
N GLN A 124 -7.27 -10.87 12.91
CA GLN A 124 -7.36 -10.11 14.15
C GLN A 124 -8.65 -9.29 14.10
N ASN A 125 -9.51 -9.49 15.10
CA ASN A 125 -10.64 -8.62 15.33
C ASN A 125 -10.11 -7.30 15.88
N TYR A 126 -9.96 -6.30 15.02
CA TYR A 126 -9.58 -4.95 15.42
C TYR A 126 -10.74 -4.32 16.18
N LYS A 127 -10.42 -3.74 17.36
CA LYS A 127 -11.36 -2.96 18.15
C LYS A 127 -11.02 -1.48 18.02
N THR A 128 -12.00 -0.66 17.75
CA THR A 128 -11.87 0.79 17.79
C THR A 128 -11.93 1.26 19.26
N LYS A 129 -11.03 2.14 19.64
CA LYS A 129 -10.99 2.77 20.95
C LYS A 129 -10.85 4.28 20.78
N LEU A 130 -11.79 5.03 21.29
CA LEU A 130 -11.68 6.49 21.42
C LEU A 130 -10.97 6.80 22.73
N ILE A 131 -10.01 7.72 22.69
CA ILE A 131 -9.28 8.21 23.85
C ILE A 131 -9.35 9.72 23.80
N VAL A 132 -9.92 10.28 24.87
CA VAL A 132 -9.98 11.73 25.07
C VAL A 132 -8.85 12.11 26.01
N GLU A 133 -7.90 12.92 25.55
CA GLU A 133 -6.78 13.42 26.32
C GLU A 133 -6.78 14.95 26.21
N PHE A 134 -6.81 15.62 27.37
CA PHE A 134 -6.90 17.09 27.45
C PHE A 134 -5.51 17.76 27.62
N SER A 135 -4.44 17.00 27.54
CA SER A 135 -3.10 17.52 27.78
C SER A 135 -2.14 17.09 26.67
N ASP A 136 -1.00 17.78 26.53
CA ASP A 136 0.09 17.44 25.61
C ASP A 136 0.76 16.08 25.90
N ASN A 137 0.16 15.27 26.77
CA ASN A 137 0.66 13.96 27.20
C ASN A 137 0.39 12.84 26.17
N TYR A 138 -0.16 13.12 25.00
CA TYR A 138 -0.41 12.11 23.97
C TYR A 138 0.88 11.31 23.59
N LEU A 139 2.06 11.94 23.68
CA LEU A 139 3.33 11.26 23.46
C LEU A 139 3.61 10.16 24.48
N LYS A 140 3.24 10.38 25.75
CA LYS A 140 3.34 9.38 26.81
C LYS A 140 2.43 8.20 26.52
N TYR A 141 1.21 8.50 26.05
CA TYR A 141 0.25 7.49 25.60
C TYR A 141 0.80 6.69 24.42
N LEU A 142 1.32 7.33 23.36
CA LEU A 142 1.93 6.66 22.22
C LEU A 142 3.03 5.68 22.65
N ARG A 143 3.90 6.10 23.56
CA ARG A 143 4.97 5.24 24.10
C ARG A 143 4.43 3.99 24.80
N LYS A 144 3.32 4.12 25.53
CA LYS A 144 2.67 3.00 26.22
C LYS A 144 2.03 2.02 25.22
N GLU A 145 1.48 2.54 24.13
CA GLU A 145 0.79 1.72 23.11
C GLU A 145 1.74 1.03 22.12
N ILE A 146 2.93 1.59 21.88
CA ILE A 146 3.94 1.01 21.01
C ILE A 146 4.76 -0.01 21.81
N LYS A 147 4.41 -1.28 21.63
CA LYS A 147 5.13 -2.38 22.26
C LYS A 147 5.99 -3.10 21.24
N PHE A 148 7.31 -3.03 21.40
CA PHE A 148 8.22 -3.82 20.60
C PHE A 148 8.38 -5.21 21.19
N ASP A 149 7.94 -6.21 20.45
CA ASP A 149 8.32 -7.59 20.69
C ASP A 149 9.43 -7.96 19.69
N LYS A 150 10.54 -8.50 20.19
CA LYS A 150 11.65 -8.95 19.34
C LYS A 150 11.26 -10.11 18.41
N LYS A 151 10.21 -10.86 18.78
CA LYS A 151 9.72 -12.01 18.01
C LYS A 151 8.71 -11.63 16.92
N ASN A 152 8.04 -10.49 17.07
CA ASN A 152 6.97 -10.06 16.18
C ASN A 152 7.34 -8.75 15.48
N ASN A 153 7.38 -8.75 14.17
CA ASN A 153 7.63 -7.56 13.35
C ASN A 153 6.37 -6.69 13.23
N PHE A 154 5.71 -6.38 14.36
CA PHE A 154 4.52 -5.52 14.37
C PHE A 154 4.82 -4.14 13.83
N GLN A 155 3.91 -3.64 13.04
CA GLN A 155 3.95 -2.32 12.45
C GLN A 155 2.88 -1.42 13.09
N TYR A 156 3.21 -0.16 13.28
CA TYR A 156 2.36 0.87 13.86
C TYR A 156 2.25 2.02 12.88
N LEU A 157 1.03 2.47 12.62
CA LEU A 157 0.77 3.67 11.82
C LEU A 157 0.21 4.74 12.74
N ILE A 158 0.87 5.90 12.77
CA ILE A 158 0.44 7.08 13.51
C ILE A 158 0.12 8.16 12.50
N LEU A 159 -1.14 8.56 12.46
CA LEU A 159 -1.64 9.60 11.56
C LEU A 159 -1.77 10.92 12.32
N ALA A 160 -1.14 11.95 11.77
CA ALA A 160 -1.30 13.33 12.20
C ALA A 160 -2.23 14.07 11.21
N PRO A 161 -2.99 15.07 11.66
CA PRO A 161 -3.91 15.80 10.80
C PRO A 161 -3.18 16.60 9.73
N ASN A 162 -1.98 17.10 10.03
CA ASN A 162 -1.20 17.94 9.13
C ASN A 162 0.28 17.56 9.13
N ILE A 163 1.03 18.19 8.21
CA ILE A 163 2.45 17.93 8.01
C ILE A 163 3.28 18.35 9.23
N LEU A 164 2.98 19.49 9.86
CA LEU A 164 3.73 20.00 11.02
C LEU A 164 3.59 19.04 12.19
N GLY A 165 2.37 18.65 12.55
CA GLY A 165 2.12 17.65 13.61
C GLY A 165 2.82 16.33 13.32
N SER A 166 2.90 15.91 12.03
CA SER A 166 3.64 14.70 11.68
C SER A 166 5.14 14.80 11.95
N PHE A 167 5.76 15.97 11.77
CA PHE A 167 7.16 16.22 12.12
C PHE A 167 7.38 16.18 13.63
N GLU A 168 6.53 16.84 14.42
CA GLU A 168 6.63 16.88 15.88
C GLU A 168 6.57 15.48 16.49
N ILE A 169 5.58 14.71 16.10
CA ILE A 169 5.41 13.32 16.55
C ILE A 169 6.63 12.48 16.13
N PHE A 170 7.05 12.61 14.87
CA PHE A 170 8.18 11.87 14.34
C PHE A 170 9.47 12.14 15.11
N TYR A 171 9.84 13.40 15.31
CA TYR A 171 11.08 13.74 16.02
C TYR A 171 11.05 13.27 17.48
N SER A 172 9.90 13.34 18.12
CA SER A 172 9.72 12.86 19.50
C SER A 172 9.89 11.33 19.61
N LEU A 173 9.36 10.58 18.64
CA LEU A 173 9.48 9.13 18.61
C LEU A 173 10.84 8.68 18.07
N LYS A 174 11.44 9.39 17.12
CA LYS A 174 12.74 9.08 16.54
C LYS A 174 13.86 9.07 17.58
N LYS A 175 13.81 9.96 18.58
CA LYS A 175 14.75 9.97 19.72
C LYS A 175 14.80 8.64 20.46
N ILE A 176 13.65 7.94 20.54
CA ILE A 176 13.49 6.70 21.30
C ILE A 176 13.70 5.48 20.38
N TYR A 177 13.03 5.47 19.24
CA TYR A 177 12.91 4.29 18.37
C TYR A 177 13.90 4.28 17.20
N LYS A 178 14.72 5.35 17.07
CA LYS A 178 15.82 5.47 16.10
C LYS A 178 15.42 5.05 14.68
N GLU A 179 16.12 4.08 14.11
CA GLU A 179 15.93 3.62 12.72
C GLU A 179 14.59 2.89 12.48
N LYS A 180 13.91 2.47 13.54
CA LYS A 180 12.60 1.81 13.45
C LYS A 180 11.44 2.78 13.23
N CYS A 181 11.69 4.09 13.33
CA CYS A 181 10.71 5.15 13.13
C CYS A 181 10.99 5.90 11.83
N SER A 182 9.99 6.02 10.98
CA SER A 182 10.07 6.75 9.71
C SER A 182 8.90 7.72 9.55
N LEU A 183 9.18 8.82 8.85
CA LEU A 183 8.22 9.86 8.51
C LEU A 183 7.75 9.69 7.07
N TYR A 184 6.43 9.72 6.84
CA TYR A 184 5.86 9.63 5.49
C TYR A 184 4.84 10.75 5.24
N ASN A 185 5.24 11.76 4.49
CA ASN A 185 4.38 12.87 4.07
C ASN A 185 4.81 13.42 2.70
N SER A 186 4.20 14.50 2.23
CA SER A 186 4.49 15.09 0.91
C SER A 186 5.83 15.84 0.84
N LYS A 187 6.45 16.18 1.98
CA LYS A 187 7.70 16.95 2.04
C LYS A 187 8.95 16.08 1.91
N ILE A 188 8.86 14.77 2.10
CA ILE A 188 10.01 13.89 1.90
C ILE A 188 10.24 13.64 0.42
N SER A 189 11.51 13.42 0.04
CA SER A 189 11.91 13.17 -1.34
C SER A 189 11.31 11.87 -1.91
N ASP A 190 11.21 11.76 -3.24
CA ASP A 190 10.74 10.53 -3.88
C ASP A 190 11.63 9.33 -3.58
N LYS A 191 12.95 9.54 -3.44
CA LYS A 191 13.90 8.48 -3.04
C LYS A 191 13.60 7.98 -1.62
N GLU A 192 13.31 8.89 -0.69
CA GLU A 192 12.92 8.51 0.68
C GLU A 192 11.58 7.80 0.71
N LYS A 193 10.58 8.27 -0.08
CA LYS A 193 9.30 7.56 -0.21
C LYS A 193 9.50 6.13 -0.69
N GLN A 194 10.31 5.90 -1.72
CA GLN A 194 10.65 4.57 -2.22
C GLN A 194 11.33 3.71 -1.13
N LYS A 195 12.31 4.27 -0.41
CA LYS A 195 13.01 3.58 0.67
C LYS A 195 12.06 3.18 1.79
N ILE A 196 11.20 4.10 2.24
CA ILE A 196 10.21 3.83 3.30
C ILE A 196 9.22 2.78 2.82
N TRP A 197 8.68 2.94 1.62
CA TRP A 197 7.72 2.02 1.03
C TRP A 197 8.26 0.58 1.02
N LYS A 198 9.50 0.40 0.54
CA LYS A 198 10.21 -0.87 0.53
C LYS A 198 10.44 -1.42 1.94
N ASN A 199 10.86 -0.59 2.88
CA ASN A 199 11.10 -1.00 4.26
C ASN A 199 9.81 -1.41 4.98
N VAL A 200 8.69 -0.71 4.72
CA VAL A 200 7.38 -1.09 5.24
C VAL A 200 6.95 -2.44 4.66
N PHE A 201 7.10 -2.61 3.35
CA PHE A 201 6.80 -3.87 2.68
C PHE A 201 7.62 -5.05 3.23
N LYS A 202 8.90 -4.84 3.53
CA LYS A 202 9.79 -5.84 4.15
C LYS A 202 9.62 -5.95 5.69
N SER A 203 8.72 -5.17 6.29
CA SER A 203 8.53 -5.08 7.74
C SER A 203 9.80 -4.65 8.51
N ASN A 204 10.73 -3.95 7.85
CA ASN A 204 11.94 -3.43 8.48
C ASN A 204 11.66 -2.16 9.31
N ASN A 205 10.68 -1.36 8.91
CA ASN A 205 10.20 -0.19 9.66
C ASN A 205 8.96 -0.57 10.46
N ASN A 206 9.03 -0.36 11.76
CA ASN A 206 7.97 -0.76 12.66
C ASN A 206 7.02 0.40 13.02
N ILE A 207 7.49 1.65 12.99
CA ILE A 207 6.68 2.83 13.28
C ILE A 207 6.72 3.76 12.09
N ILE A 208 5.54 4.04 11.54
CA ILE A 208 5.36 5.04 10.50
C ILE A 208 4.54 6.17 11.08
N VAL A 209 5.11 7.36 11.07
CA VAL A 209 4.40 8.60 11.36
C VAL A 209 4.11 9.30 10.04
N GLY A 210 2.87 9.73 9.82
CA GLY A 210 2.54 10.40 8.58
C GLY A 210 1.20 11.10 8.61
N VAL A 211 0.83 11.66 7.47
CA VAL A 211 -0.51 12.20 7.22
C VAL A 211 -1.37 11.13 6.50
N LYS A 212 -2.61 11.45 6.15
CA LYS A 212 -3.56 10.48 5.54
C LYS A 212 -2.99 9.65 4.37
N SER A 213 -2.04 10.16 3.60
CA SER A 213 -1.40 9.37 2.52
C SER A 213 -0.59 8.16 3.02
N ALA A 214 -0.18 8.15 4.28
CA ALA A 214 0.57 7.02 4.85
C ALA A 214 -0.28 5.75 5.03
N ILE A 215 -1.62 5.86 5.00
CA ILE A 215 -2.53 4.69 5.09
C ILE A 215 -2.40 3.74 3.89
N PHE A 216 -1.86 4.23 2.77
CA PHE A 216 -1.68 3.46 1.54
C PHE A 216 -0.37 2.68 1.46
N LEU A 217 0.48 2.78 2.48
CA LEU A 217 1.72 2.02 2.51
C LEU A 217 1.45 0.51 2.60
N PRO A 218 2.33 -0.33 2.07
CA PRO A 218 2.16 -1.78 1.98
C PRO A 218 2.46 -2.47 3.30
N PHE A 219 1.66 -2.21 4.32
CA PHE A 219 1.81 -2.86 5.62
C PHE A 219 1.48 -4.35 5.54
N ASN A 220 2.35 -5.19 6.10
CA ASN A 220 2.15 -6.63 6.20
C ASN A 220 1.59 -7.05 7.57
N PHE A 221 2.06 -6.43 8.65
CA PHE A 221 1.75 -6.81 10.03
C PHE A 221 1.32 -5.59 10.87
N ILE A 222 0.32 -4.85 10.38
CA ILE A 222 -0.16 -3.69 11.12
C ILE A 222 -0.84 -4.12 12.43
N SER A 223 -0.28 -3.69 13.56
CA SER A 223 -0.82 -3.96 14.88
C SER A 223 -1.83 -2.91 15.32
N LYS A 224 -1.47 -1.63 15.11
CA LYS A 224 -2.33 -0.51 15.48
C LYS A 224 -2.24 0.61 14.46
N ILE A 225 -3.38 1.27 14.27
CA ILE A 225 -3.48 2.57 13.61
C ILE A 225 -3.93 3.55 14.69
N ILE A 226 -3.14 4.58 14.94
CA ILE A 226 -3.43 5.63 15.92
C ILE A 226 -3.67 6.92 15.13
N VAL A 227 -4.83 7.49 15.28
CA VAL A 227 -5.21 8.76 14.64
C VAL A 227 -5.19 9.83 15.72
N ILE A 228 -4.33 10.82 15.54
CA ILE A 228 -4.23 11.97 16.44
C ILE A 228 -5.21 13.03 15.96
N ASP A 229 -5.97 13.61 16.90
CA ASP A 229 -6.98 14.65 16.62
C ASP A 229 -7.93 14.24 15.49
N GLU A 230 -8.57 13.07 15.64
CA GLU A 230 -9.42 12.47 14.60
C GLU A 230 -10.58 13.36 14.15
N HIS A 231 -10.95 14.33 14.97
CA HIS A 231 -12.00 15.33 14.69
C HIS A 231 -11.52 16.46 13.78
N ASP A 232 -10.20 16.61 13.55
CA ASP A 232 -9.63 17.68 12.73
C ASP A 232 -10.21 17.62 11.30
N HIS A 233 -10.67 18.77 10.81
CA HIS A 233 -11.26 18.92 9.48
C HIS A 233 -10.31 18.51 8.34
N LEU A 234 -8.99 18.60 8.54
CA LEU A 234 -7.97 18.20 7.56
C LEU A 234 -8.04 16.72 7.17
N TYR A 235 -8.63 15.87 8.01
CA TYR A 235 -8.93 14.48 7.62
C TYR A 235 -10.12 14.38 6.65
N LYS A 236 -10.99 15.39 6.60
CA LYS A 236 -12.25 15.40 5.84
C LYS A 236 -12.22 16.29 4.60
N GLU A 237 -11.06 16.86 4.23
CA GLU A 237 -10.95 17.69 3.04
C GLU A 237 -11.49 16.96 1.79
N SER A 238 -12.56 17.51 1.18
CA SER A 238 -13.31 16.91 0.09
C SER A 238 -12.60 16.98 -1.26
N ASP A 239 -11.73 17.98 -1.49
CA ASP A 239 -11.27 18.32 -2.83
C ASP A 239 -9.98 17.63 -3.29
N ARG A 240 -9.26 16.91 -2.39
CA ARG A 240 -7.97 16.30 -2.70
C ARG A 240 -7.77 14.98 -1.96
N ILE A 241 -8.40 13.95 -2.46
CA ILE A 241 -8.42 12.65 -1.81
C ILE A 241 -7.03 11.99 -1.74
N LEU A 242 -6.14 12.30 -2.67
CA LEU A 242 -4.90 11.57 -2.89
C LEU A 242 -3.71 12.48 -3.29
N ARG A 243 -3.51 13.59 -2.63
CA ARG A 243 -2.28 14.38 -2.80
C ARG A 243 -1.34 14.24 -1.62
#